data_9734bcf290ea8ff39b02a9419ffda658
#
_entry.id   9734bcf290ea8ff39b02a9419ffda658
#
_cell.length_a   1.000
_cell.length_b   1.000
_cell.length_c   1.000
_cell.angle_alpha   90.00
_cell.angle_beta   90.00
_cell.angle_gamma   90.00
#
_symmetry.space_group_name_H-M   'P 1'
#
loop_
_entity.id
_entity.type
_entity.pdbx_description
1 polymer ?
#
loop_
_entity_poly.entity_id
_entity_poly.type
_entity_poly.pdbx_seq_one_letter_code
_entity_poly.pdbx_strand_id
1 'polypeptide(L)'
;MPHIPAITYIYDMPADHIDEFWNESLIAELVHHRIRICMTIRDTSAARSALMQRLNHASVPVVAWLVRDELDVMRDYRMDHANDLHARYREVMRWSASHGLRWDAIGIDISADVRDTVRFGDNPALDVNTFLKRITNRWHIDAATTSYENLLSLIRADGHRIESYEIPFVRDDRVSGSTLARRLLGLPAIAADTVVVRLYSSHARPYGPGLIAAYAPECAVVAIGDVDGDGTNLPMSEHELWRDLQHVSACGVAHVYIAGFPTIVAHGWHSAIMAGAWVKRTLPPTEEVHHQIARMRAGMRALLWAGARPTVLLPLLIPVLMLVRRMVRSHEVGADTAESGSNAR
;
A
#
# COMPACT_ATOMS: atom_id res chain seq x y z
N MET A 1 -13.10 -19.03 -19.34
CA MET A 1 -11.63 -19.16 -19.38
C MET A 1 -11.09 -18.28 -18.27
N PRO A 2 -10.04 -18.69 -17.54
CA PRO A 2 -9.44 -17.81 -16.53
C PRO A 2 -8.93 -16.55 -17.22
N HIS A 3 -9.18 -15.42 -16.59
CA HIS A 3 -8.74 -14.11 -17.05
C HIS A 3 -7.23 -13.97 -16.76
N ILE A 4 -6.44 -13.64 -17.77
CA ILE A 4 -5.03 -13.28 -17.55
C ILE A 4 -4.97 -11.77 -17.41
N PRO A 5 -4.64 -11.24 -16.20
CA PRO A 5 -4.51 -9.80 -16.02
C PRO A 5 -3.33 -9.25 -16.81
N ALA A 6 -3.39 -7.97 -17.17
CA ALA A 6 -2.22 -7.24 -17.64
C ALA A 6 -1.16 -7.20 -16.54
N ILE A 7 0.13 -7.28 -16.90
CA ILE A 7 1.23 -7.35 -15.93
C ILE A 7 2.06 -6.08 -16.00
N THR A 8 2.40 -5.55 -14.83
CA THR A 8 3.46 -4.55 -14.62
C THR A 8 4.46 -5.12 -13.63
N TYR A 9 5.73 -5.15 -13.97
CA TYR A 9 6.77 -5.45 -12.99
C TYR A 9 7.26 -4.19 -12.29
N ILE A 10 7.46 -4.30 -10.98
CA ILE A 10 8.11 -3.26 -10.19
C ILE A 10 9.62 -3.53 -10.20
N TYR A 11 10.37 -2.57 -10.76
CA TYR A 11 11.82 -2.59 -10.84
C TYR A 11 12.41 -1.56 -9.88
N ASP A 12 13.09 -2.05 -8.86
CA ASP A 12 13.69 -1.26 -7.80
C ASP A 12 15.16 -1.65 -7.58
N MET A 13 16.06 -1.11 -8.42
CA MET A 13 17.51 -1.36 -8.30
C MET A 13 18.31 -0.06 -8.37
N PRO A 14 19.46 -0.02 -7.68
CA PRO A 14 20.46 1.04 -7.81
C PRO A 14 21.04 1.12 -9.23
N ALA A 15 21.64 2.26 -9.56
CA ALA A 15 22.16 2.52 -10.90
C ALA A 15 23.32 1.61 -11.33
N ASP A 16 24.17 1.20 -10.39
CA ASP A 16 25.33 0.34 -10.61
C ASP A 16 25.01 -1.10 -11.06
N HIS A 17 23.78 -1.56 -10.81
CA HIS A 17 23.29 -2.88 -11.23
C HIS A 17 22.48 -2.87 -12.52
N ILE A 18 22.24 -1.70 -13.14
CA ILE A 18 21.40 -1.58 -14.32
C ILE A 18 21.96 -2.37 -15.49
N ASP A 19 23.25 -2.19 -15.80
CA ASP A 19 23.89 -2.78 -16.99
C ASP A 19 24.03 -4.30 -16.87
N GLU A 20 24.16 -4.85 -15.67
CA GLU A 20 24.21 -6.28 -15.43
C GLU A 20 22.84 -6.94 -15.63
N PHE A 21 21.78 -6.25 -15.24
CA PHE A 21 20.42 -6.79 -15.26
C PHE A 21 19.76 -6.68 -16.63
N TRP A 22 19.88 -5.51 -17.29
CA TRP A 22 19.14 -5.21 -18.52
C TRP A 22 19.90 -5.60 -19.80
N ASN A 23 19.34 -6.55 -20.52
CA ASN A 23 19.83 -6.96 -21.85
C ASN A 23 18.72 -6.85 -22.92
N GLU A 24 19.11 -6.92 -24.19
CA GLU A 24 18.16 -6.77 -25.32
C GLU A 24 17.15 -7.90 -25.39
N SER A 25 17.52 -9.14 -24.96
CA SER A 25 16.60 -10.27 -24.93
C SER A 25 15.45 -10.03 -23.95
N LEU A 26 15.77 -9.54 -22.74
CA LEU A 26 14.76 -9.21 -21.73
C LEU A 26 13.81 -8.11 -22.21
N ILE A 27 14.36 -7.07 -22.84
CA ILE A 27 13.54 -5.99 -23.42
C ILE A 27 12.63 -6.52 -24.52
N ALA A 28 13.13 -7.40 -25.40
CA ALA A 28 12.34 -8.02 -26.46
C ALA A 28 11.20 -8.90 -25.88
N GLU A 29 11.44 -9.63 -24.79
CA GLU A 29 10.40 -10.41 -24.10
C GLU A 29 9.31 -9.49 -23.51
N LEU A 30 9.69 -8.38 -22.88
CA LEU A 30 8.72 -7.40 -22.36
C LEU A 30 7.83 -6.85 -23.46
N VAL A 31 8.41 -6.51 -24.63
CA VAL A 31 7.66 -6.03 -25.81
C VAL A 31 6.72 -7.12 -26.34
N HIS A 32 7.23 -8.35 -26.50
CA HIS A 32 6.45 -9.48 -27.02
C HIS A 32 5.21 -9.76 -26.17
N HIS A 33 5.36 -9.73 -24.85
CA HIS A 33 4.28 -10.00 -23.90
C HIS A 33 3.51 -8.74 -23.47
N ARG A 34 3.84 -7.57 -24.02
CA ARG A 34 3.20 -6.28 -23.70
C ARG A 34 3.27 -5.94 -22.20
N ILE A 35 4.40 -6.23 -21.60
CA ILE A 35 4.65 -5.98 -20.17
C ILE A 35 5.02 -4.52 -19.98
N ARG A 36 4.49 -3.95 -18.92
CA ARG A 36 4.79 -2.61 -18.43
C ARG A 36 5.80 -2.67 -17.30
N ILE A 37 6.62 -1.65 -17.13
CA ILE A 37 7.56 -1.51 -16.02
C ILE A 37 7.14 -0.36 -15.12
N CYS A 38 7.11 -0.58 -13.83
CA CYS A 38 7.03 0.45 -12.81
C CYS A 38 8.44 0.61 -12.22
N MET A 39 9.12 1.68 -12.59
CA MET A 39 10.51 1.92 -12.21
C MET A 39 10.59 2.91 -11.05
N THR A 40 11.22 2.51 -9.94
CA THR A 40 11.58 3.45 -8.88
C THR A 40 12.66 4.40 -9.36
N ILE A 41 12.37 5.69 -9.31
CA ILE A 41 13.33 6.73 -9.71
C ILE A 41 14.12 7.15 -8.47
N ARG A 42 15.21 6.40 -8.20
CA ARG A 42 16.11 6.64 -7.08
C ARG A 42 17.09 7.78 -7.39
N ASP A 43 17.57 7.80 -8.62
CA ASP A 43 18.60 8.73 -9.12
C ASP A 43 18.29 9.19 -10.55
N THR A 44 19.04 10.17 -11.03
CA THR A 44 18.98 10.69 -12.39
C THR A 44 20.30 10.45 -13.15
N SER A 45 20.92 9.28 -12.92
CA SER A 45 22.22 8.91 -13.48
C SER A 45 22.19 8.70 -14.99
N ALA A 46 23.38 8.67 -15.60
CA ALA A 46 23.54 8.36 -17.01
C ALA A 46 23.09 6.94 -17.35
N ALA A 47 23.37 5.95 -16.47
CA ALA A 47 22.94 4.56 -16.65
C ALA A 47 21.40 4.46 -16.70
N ARG A 48 20.69 5.15 -15.77
CA ARG A 48 19.23 5.18 -15.76
C ARG A 48 18.66 5.90 -16.98
N SER A 49 19.31 6.99 -17.44
CA SER A 49 18.92 7.70 -18.67
C SER A 49 19.04 6.77 -19.89
N ALA A 50 20.16 6.06 -20.02
CA ALA A 50 20.41 5.14 -21.12
C ALA A 50 19.39 3.97 -21.12
N LEU A 51 19.10 3.37 -19.95
CA LEU A 51 18.08 2.37 -19.83
C LEU A 51 16.71 2.90 -20.28
N MET A 52 16.31 4.06 -19.79
CA MET A 52 15.02 4.65 -20.14
C MET A 52 14.91 4.94 -21.65
N GLN A 53 15.98 5.41 -22.27
CA GLN A 53 16.01 5.62 -23.73
C GLN A 53 15.84 4.30 -24.48
N ARG A 54 16.49 3.20 -24.05
CA ARG A 54 16.32 1.85 -24.62
C ARG A 54 14.88 1.37 -24.49
N LEU A 55 14.27 1.46 -23.28
CA LEU A 55 12.88 1.09 -23.05
C LEU A 55 11.90 1.92 -23.88
N ASN A 56 12.10 3.26 -23.94
CA ASN A 56 11.28 4.14 -24.75
C ASN A 56 11.42 3.87 -26.27
N HIS A 57 12.63 3.54 -26.74
CA HIS A 57 12.87 3.15 -28.14
C HIS A 57 12.13 1.85 -28.48
N ALA A 58 12.18 0.88 -27.58
CA ALA A 58 11.48 -0.39 -27.72
C ALA A 58 9.95 -0.26 -27.48
N SER A 59 9.45 0.93 -27.12
CA SER A 59 8.04 1.18 -26.81
C SER A 59 7.52 0.41 -25.60
N VAL A 60 8.38 0.06 -24.63
CA VAL A 60 7.98 -0.48 -23.34
C VAL A 60 7.37 0.65 -22.51
N PRO A 61 6.11 0.52 -22.04
CA PRO A 61 5.52 1.56 -21.20
C PRO A 61 6.17 1.55 -19.82
N VAL A 62 6.55 2.74 -19.31
CA VAL A 62 7.22 2.86 -18.01
C VAL A 62 6.51 3.87 -17.13
N VAL A 63 6.18 3.47 -15.89
CA VAL A 63 5.74 4.35 -14.82
C VAL A 63 6.96 4.85 -14.07
N ALA A 64 7.06 6.15 -13.85
CA ALA A 64 8.04 6.74 -12.95
C ALA A 64 7.50 6.70 -11.51
N TRP A 65 7.91 5.74 -10.70
CA TRP A 65 7.58 5.74 -9.28
C TRP A 65 8.58 6.63 -8.54
N LEU A 66 8.08 7.76 -8.07
CA LEU A 66 8.90 8.76 -7.39
C LEU A 66 9.17 8.30 -5.95
N VAL A 67 10.44 8.19 -5.59
CA VAL A 67 10.92 7.87 -4.24
C VAL A 67 11.86 8.98 -3.75
N ARG A 68 12.07 9.04 -2.44
CA ARG A 68 13.05 9.95 -1.84
C ARG A 68 14.47 9.50 -2.16
N ASP A 69 15.42 10.41 -2.02
CA ASP A 69 16.84 10.16 -2.32
C ASP A 69 17.42 8.99 -1.55
N GLU A 70 18.44 8.32 -2.10
CA GLU A 70 19.06 7.09 -1.57
C GLU A 70 19.64 7.21 -0.15
N LEU A 71 19.96 8.43 0.30
CA LEU A 71 20.54 8.68 1.62
C LEU A 71 19.53 8.53 2.78
N ASP A 72 18.25 8.44 2.49
CA ASP A 72 17.23 8.31 3.54
C ASP A 72 16.80 6.83 3.69
N VAL A 73 17.00 6.28 4.89
CA VAL A 73 16.58 4.90 5.24
C VAL A 73 15.07 4.68 5.04
N MET A 74 14.28 5.77 5.04
CA MET A 74 12.84 5.76 4.81
C MET A 74 12.54 6.43 3.46
N ARG A 75 12.50 5.63 2.40
CA ARG A 75 12.32 6.09 1.01
C ARG A 75 10.93 6.60 0.67
N ASP A 76 9.97 6.33 1.53
CA ASP A 76 8.57 6.65 1.27
C ASP A 76 8.24 8.09 1.65
N TYR A 77 7.37 8.71 0.88
CA TYR A 77 6.79 9.99 1.24
C TYR A 77 5.72 9.81 2.31
N ARG A 78 5.59 10.80 3.18
CA ARG A 78 4.60 10.84 4.24
C ARG A 78 3.77 12.12 4.12
N MET A 79 2.82 12.27 5.02
CA MET A 79 1.90 13.41 5.06
C MET A 79 2.61 14.77 4.98
N ASP A 80 3.75 14.91 5.63
CA ASP A 80 4.53 16.14 5.74
C ASP A 80 5.54 16.38 4.60
N HIS A 81 5.68 15.42 3.67
CA HIS A 81 6.68 15.46 2.60
C HIS A 81 6.14 15.94 1.24
N ALA A 82 5.00 16.63 1.20
CA ALA A 82 4.42 17.11 -0.06
C ALA A 82 5.36 18.03 -0.84
N ASN A 83 6.10 18.92 -0.14
CA ASN A 83 7.06 19.82 -0.78
C ASN A 83 8.28 19.08 -1.33
N ASP A 84 8.76 18.05 -0.62
CA ASP A 84 9.89 17.21 -1.06
C ASP A 84 9.50 16.46 -2.33
N LEU A 85 8.31 15.85 -2.35
CA LEU A 85 7.80 15.17 -3.54
C LEU A 85 7.60 16.15 -4.71
N HIS A 86 7.15 17.37 -4.45
CA HIS A 86 7.03 18.40 -5.47
C HIS A 86 8.40 18.79 -6.06
N ALA A 87 9.42 18.95 -5.20
CA ALA A 87 10.79 19.23 -5.64
C ALA A 87 11.34 18.06 -6.47
N ARG A 88 11.12 16.82 -6.01
CA ARG A 88 11.54 15.60 -6.71
C ARG A 88 10.86 15.44 -8.07
N TYR A 89 9.56 15.69 -8.14
CA TYR A 89 8.83 15.67 -9.41
C TYR A 89 9.45 16.64 -10.42
N ARG A 90 9.72 17.88 -10.02
CA ARG A 90 10.34 18.89 -10.90
C ARG A 90 11.75 18.52 -11.33
N GLU A 91 12.53 17.89 -10.46
CA GLU A 91 13.86 17.38 -10.77
C GLU A 91 13.78 16.30 -11.85
N VAL A 92 12.92 15.29 -11.64
CA VAL A 92 12.73 14.17 -12.57
C VAL A 92 12.20 14.67 -13.92
N MET A 93 11.29 15.65 -13.94
CA MET A 93 10.79 16.21 -15.20
C MET A 93 11.85 17.02 -15.96
N ARG A 94 12.70 17.78 -15.28
CA ARG A 94 13.84 18.46 -15.91
C ARG A 94 14.84 17.47 -16.51
N TRP A 95 15.17 16.43 -15.74
CA TRP A 95 16.02 15.34 -16.21
C TRP A 95 15.40 14.62 -17.42
N SER A 96 14.11 14.31 -17.36
CA SER A 96 13.38 13.69 -18.46
C SER A 96 13.42 14.53 -19.74
N ALA A 97 13.19 15.83 -19.62
CA ALA A 97 13.23 16.76 -20.75
C ALA A 97 14.63 16.85 -21.36
N SER A 98 15.70 16.88 -20.54
CA SER A 98 17.08 16.96 -21.02
C SER A 98 17.55 15.70 -21.78
N HIS A 99 16.92 14.54 -21.52
CA HIS A 99 17.28 13.26 -22.14
C HIS A 99 16.20 12.72 -23.09
N GLY A 100 15.11 13.47 -23.31
CA GLY A 100 14.01 13.05 -24.20
C GLY A 100 13.23 11.84 -23.68
N LEU A 101 13.13 11.66 -22.37
CA LEU A 101 12.46 10.51 -21.75
C LEU A 101 10.94 10.70 -21.72
N ARG A 102 10.23 9.59 -21.88
CA ARG A 102 8.76 9.55 -21.87
C ARG A 102 8.27 8.58 -20.80
N TRP A 103 7.22 8.98 -20.09
CA TRP A 103 6.59 8.20 -19.03
C TRP A 103 5.15 7.90 -19.39
N ASP A 104 4.68 6.70 -19.08
CA ASP A 104 3.28 6.31 -19.22
C ASP A 104 2.42 6.86 -18.08
N ALA A 105 2.97 6.95 -16.88
CA ALA A 105 2.35 7.58 -15.72
C ALA A 105 3.40 7.98 -14.67
N ILE A 106 2.99 8.79 -13.71
CA ILE A 106 3.77 9.13 -12.51
C ILE A 106 3.16 8.39 -11.31
N GLY A 107 3.97 7.55 -10.67
CA GLY A 107 3.61 6.79 -9.47
C GLY A 107 3.94 7.58 -8.20
N ILE A 108 2.97 7.68 -7.31
CA ILE A 108 3.08 8.36 -6.01
C ILE A 108 2.71 7.38 -4.91
N ASP A 109 3.65 7.12 -4.02
CA ASP A 109 3.43 6.32 -2.81
C ASP A 109 3.53 7.20 -1.57
N ILE A 110 2.49 7.19 -0.76
CA ILE A 110 2.49 7.87 0.54
C ILE A 110 2.26 6.80 1.59
N SER A 111 3.30 6.55 2.36
CA SER A 111 3.28 5.55 3.42
C SER A 111 2.80 6.12 4.74
N ALA A 112 2.18 5.26 5.53
CA ALA A 112 1.86 5.54 6.90
C ALA A 112 3.13 5.79 7.72
N ASP A 113 3.09 6.69 8.70
CA ASP A 113 4.21 6.88 9.60
C ASP A 113 4.33 5.69 10.57
N VAL A 114 5.11 4.69 10.14
CA VAL A 114 5.32 3.43 10.86
C VAL A 114 5.97 3.65 12.23
N ARG A 115 6.77 4.72 12.39
CA ARG A 115 7.44 5.02 13.67
C ARG A 115 6.46 5.20 14.82
N ASP A 116 5.27 5.70 14.52
CA ASP A 116 4.21 5.85 15.51
C ASP A 116 3.34 4.59 15.65
N THR A 117 3.31 3.72 14.65
CA THR A 117 2.56 2.45 14.73
C THR A 117 3.35 1.34 15.44
N VAL A 118 4.67 1.31 15.34
CA VAL A 118 5.53 0.34 16.05
C VAL A 118 5.50 0.57 17.56
N ARG A 119 5.25 1.80 18.01
CA ARG A 119 5.09 2.11 19.44
C ARG A 119 3.78 1.63 20.06
N PHE A 120 2.84 1.16 19.24
CA PHE A 120 1.54 0.65 19.71
C PHE A 120 1.64 -0.57 20.66
N GLY A 121 2.77 -1.26 20.71
CA GLY A 121 3.00 -2.39 21.62
C GLY A 121 3.66 -2.04 22.95
N ASP A 122 4.47 -0.96 23.00
CA ASP A 122 5.41 -0.74 24.10
C ASP A 122 4.86 0.18 25.21
N ASN A 123 3.87 1.02 24.92
CA ASN A 123 3.25 1.90 25.93
C ASN A 123 1.80 2.28 25.59
N PRO A 124 0.79 1.56 26.12
CA PRO A 124 -0.63 1.78 25.81
C PRO A 124 -1.14 3.21 26.09
N ALA A 125 -0.59 3.90 27.06
CA ALA A 125 -1.04 5.25 27.45
C ALA A 125 -0.61 6.33 26.44
N LEU A 126 0.60 6.19 25.88
CA LEU A 126 1.09 7.03 24.77
C LEU A 126 0.27 6.80 23.51
N ASP A 127 -0.12 5.56 23.26
CA ASP A 127 -0.88 5.15 22.10
C ASP A 127 -2.28 5.76 22.05
N VAL A 128 -3.00 5.76 23.17
CA VAL A 128 -4.33 6.38 23.27
C VAL A 128 -4.26 7.89 23.00
N ASN A 129 -3.26 8.60 23.49
CA ASN A 129 -3.11 10.03 23.30
C ASN A 129 -2.73 10.36 21.83
N THR A 130 -1.83 9.59 21.24
CA THR A 130 -1.46 9.71 19.81
C THR A 130 -2.65 9.38 18.92
N PHE A 131 -3.39 8.34 19.24
CA PHE A 131 -4.63 7.93 18.58
C PHE A 131 -5.68 9.07 18.62
N LEU A 132 -5.96 9.62 19.80
CA LEU A 132 -6.90 10.73 19.97
C LEU A 132 -6.44 11.98 19.21
N LYS A 133 -5.16 12.34 19.28
CA LYS A 133 -4.60 13.47 18.52
C LYS A 133 -4.77 13.27 17.02
N ARG A 134 -4.52 12.09 16.48
CA ARG A 134 -4.67 11.81 15.04
C ARG A 134 -6.14 11.83 14.60
N ILE A 135 -7.05 11.29 15.39
CA ILE A 135 -8.50 11.37 15.08
C ILE A 135 -9.02 12.80 15.11
N THR A 136 -8.58 13.59 16.07
CA THR A 136 -9.08 14.95 16.29
C THR A 136 -8.40 15.99 15.39
N ASN A 137 -7.15 15.74 14.98
CA ASN A 137 -6.35 16.71 14.22
C ASN A 137 -6.63 16.66 12.71
N ARG A 138 -7.89 16.96 12.34
CA ARG A 138 -8.31 17.03 10.93
C ARG A 138 -7.51 18.03 10.13
N TRP A 139 -7.17 19.15 10.76
CA TRP A 139 -6.54 20.28 10.07
C TRP A 139 -5.20 19.92 9.42
N HIS A 140 -4.36 19.13 10.08
CA HIS A 140 -3.08 18.70 9.50
C HIS A 140 -3.24 17.83 8.25
N ILE A 141 -4.21 16.91 8.27
CA ILE A 141 -4.46 16.03 7.13
C ILE A 141 -5.10 16.79 5.98
N ASP A 142 -5.99 17.71 6.28
CA ASP A 142 -6.63 18.54 5.25
C ASP A 142 -5.60 19.47 4.59
N ALA A 143 -4.68 20.07 5.36
CA ALA A 143 -3.57 20.87 4.83
C ALA A 143 -2.61 20.02 3.97
N ALA A 144 -2.24 18.82 4.43
CA ALA A 144 -1.44 17.90 3.65
C ALA A 144 -2.16 17.49 2.36
N THR A 145 -3.44 17.15 2.43
CA THR A 145 -4.26 16.81 1.27
C THR A 145 -4.22 17.93 0.24
N THR A 146 -4.44 19.16 0.65
CA THR A 146 -4.38 20.34 -0.25
C THR A 146 -3.00 20.48 -0.91
N SER A 147 -1.92 20.28 -0.15
CA SER A 147 -0.56 20.36 -0.70
C SER A 147 -0.30 19.28 -1.76
N TYR A 148 -0.76 18.05 -1.51
CA TYR A 148 -0.69 16.98 -2.49
C TYR A 148 -1.59 17.23 -3.70
N GLU A 149 -2.81 17.73 -3.53
CA GLU A 149 -3.72 18.09 -4.65
C GLU A 149 -3.11 19.12 -5.58
N ASN A 150 -2.37 20.10 -5.06
CA ASN A 150 -1.63 21.07 -5.87
C ASN A 150 -0.56 20.38 -6.74
N LEU A 151 0.17 19.43 -6.17
CA LEU A 151 1.13 18.63 -6.94
C LEU A 151 0.45 17.78 -8.01
N LEU A 152 -0.65 17.10 -7.67
CA LEU A 152 -1.40 16.28 -8.64
C LEU A 152 -1.93 17.13 -9.80
N SER A 153 -2.36 18.35 -9.49
CA SER A 153 -2.82 19.30 -10.51
C SER A 153 -1.69 19.71 -11.45
N LEU A 154 -0.47 19.93 -10.93
CA LEU A 154 0.72 20.20 -11.74
C LEU A 154 1.06 18.99 -12.65
N ILE A 155 1.10 17.77 -12.10
CA ILE A 155 1.41 16.55 -12.85
C ILE A 155 0.41 16.37 -14.01
N ARG A 156 -0.87 16.64 -13.79
CA ARG A 156 -1.89 16.58 -14.85
C ARG A 156 -1.74 17.71 -15.88
N ALA A 157 -1.38 18.91 -15.42
CA ALA A 157 -1.11 20.03 -16.34
C ALA A 157 0.07 19.75 -17.27
N ASP A 158 1.06 18.98 -16.81
CA ASP A 158 2.18 18.51 -17.61
C ASP A 158 1.80 17.32 -18.53
N GLY A 159 0.55 16.87 -18.51
CA GLY A 159 0.01 15.82 -19.39
C GLY A 159 0.23 14.38 -18.89
N HIS A 160 0.64 14.19 -17.63
CA HIS A 160 0.87 12.86 -17.07
C HIS A 160 -0.33 12.32 -16.32
N ARG A 161 -0.57 11.00 -16.43
CA ARG A 161 -1.48 10.25 -15.57
C ARG A 161 -0.81 9.98 -14.24
N ILE A 162 -1.63 9.84 -13.20
CA ILE A 162 -1.17 9.63 -11.82
C ILE A 162 -1.61 8.26 -11.35
N GLU A 163 -0.66 7.52 -10.75
CA GLU A 163 -0.92 6.28 -10.04
C GLU A 163 -0.61 6.44 -8.57
N SER A 164 -1.50 5.97 -7.71
CA SER A 164 -1.25 5.91 -6.26
C SER A 164 -1.20 4.47 -5.77
N TYR A 165 -0.33 4.22 -4.81
CA TYR A 165 -0.17 2.91 -4.18
C TYR A 165 -0.79 2.97 -2.80
N GLU A 166 -1.86 2.18 -2.58
CA GLU A 166 -2.64 2.24 -1.35
C GLU A 166 -2.60 0.93 -0.59
N ILE A 167 -2.60 1.02 0.74
CA ILE A 167 -2.84 -0.14 1.60
C ILE A 167 -4.35 -0.49 1.61
N PRO A 168 -4.72 -1.77 1.79
CA PRO A 168 -6.10 -2.23 1.68
C PRO A 168 -7.10 -1.50 2.58
N PHE A 169 -6.68 -1.12 3.79
CA PHE A 169 -7.53 -0.45 4.79
C PHE A 169 -8.07 0.92 4.34
N VAL A 170 -7.33 1.64 3.50
CA VAL A 170 -7.77 2.92 2.93
C VAL A 170 -8.98 2.72 2.02
N ARG A 171 -9.05 1.58 1.34
CA ARG A 171 -10.22 1.22 0.55
C ARG A 171 -11.47 1.01 1.42
N ASP A 172 -11.32 0.30 2.55
CA ASP A 172 -12.44 0.07 3.48
C ASP A 172 -12.93 1.38 4.10
N ASP A 173 -12.03 2.31 4.40
CA ASP A 173 -12.36 3.67 4.84
C ASP A 173 -13.25 4.39 3.81
N ARG A 174 -12.84 4.36 2.54
CA ARG A 174 -13.59 4.97 1.42
C ARG A 174 -14.96 4.35 1.23
N VAL A 175 -15.05 3.00 1.21
CA VAL A 175 -16.31 2.27 1.05
C VAL A 175 -17.28 2.53 2.22
N SER A 176 -16.76 2.70 3.42
CA SER A 176 -17.54 3.00 4.63
C SER A 176 -17.97 4.47 4.73
N GLY A 177 -17.53 5.34 3.80
CA GLY A 177 -17.73 6.79 3.86
C GLY A 177 -17.01 7.42 5.06
N SER A 178 -15.92 6.78 5.51
CA SER A 178 -15.10 7.19 6.64
C SER A 178 -13.80 7.85 6.15
N THR A 179 -13.12 8.53 7.05
CA THR A 179 -11.75 9.01 6.90
C THR A 179 -10.89 8.59 8.10
N LEU A 180 -11.41 7.72 8.95
CA LEU A 180 -10.77 7.37 10.23
C LEU A 180 -9.47 6.61 10.02
N ALA A 181 -9.47 5.60 9.14
CA ALA A 181 -8.26 4.80 8.89
C ALA A 181 -7.16 5.68 8.30
N ARG A 182 -7.48 6.53 7.33
CA ARG A 182 -6.50 7.47 6.75
C ARG A 182 -5.95 8.44 7.80
N ARG A 183 -6.81 8.98 8.65
CA ARG A 183 -6.37 9.89 9.73
C ARG A 183 -5.47 9.20 10.73
N LEU A 184 -5.82 7.99 11.15
CA LEU A 184 -4.99 7.19 12.05
C LEU A 184 -3.59 6.91 11.48
N LEU A 185 -3.54 6.64 10.18
CA LEU A 185 -2.30 6.31 9.48
C LEU A 185 -1.54 7.55 8.97
N GLY A 186 -2.10 8.76 9.12
CA GLY A 186 -1.50 9.97 8.61
C GLY A 186 -1.44 10.01 7.07
N LEU A 187 -2.46 9.47 6.40
CA LEU A 187 -2.50 9.38 4.94
C LEU A 187 -3.41 10.47 4.36
N PRO A 188 -2.89 11.41 3.54
CA PRO A 188 -3.69 12.37 2.81
C PRO A 188 -4.57 11.67 1.77
N ALA A 189 -5.61 12.34 1.32
CA ALA A 189 -6.40 11.85 0.19
C ALA A 189 -5.64 12.12 -1.12
N ILE A 190 -5.47 11.08 -1.93
CA ILE A 190 -4.86 11.20 -3.26
C ILE A 190 -5.92 10.86 -4.31
N ALA A 191 -6.23 11.84 -5.16
CA ALA A 191 -7.11 11.66 -6.31
C ALA A 191 -6.27 11.19 -7.51
N ALA A 192 -5.90 9.91 -7.55
CA ALA A 192 -5.14 9.32 -8.66
C ALA A 192 -6.07 8.83 -9.78
N ASP A 193 -5.53 8.74 -10.99
CA ASP A 193 -6.23 8.20 -12.16
C ASP A 193 -6.28 6.68 -12.11
N THR A 194 -5.27 6.08 -11.46
CA THR A 194 -5.20 4.65 -11.17
C THR A 194 -4.81 4.44 -9.71
N VAL A 195 -5.55 3.61 -9.00
CA VAL A 195 -5.24 3.19 -7.63
C VAL A 195 -4.77 1.76 -7.65
N VAL A 196 -3.53 1.53 -7.25
CA VAL A 196 -2.90 0.21 -7.10
C VAL A 196 -2.99 -0.20 -5.63
N VAL A 197 -3.80 -1.21 -5.33
CA VAL A 197 -3.95 -1.70 -3.95
C VAL A 197 -2.87 -2.74 -3.64
N ARG A 198 -2.04 -2.48 -2.64
CA ARG A 198 -0.94 -3.37 -2.24
C ARG A 198 -1.49 -4.56 -1.44
N LEU A 199 -1.45 -5.74 -2.03
CA LEU A 199 -1.87 -7.00 -1.43
C LEU A 199 -0.69 -7.96 -1.27
N TYR A 200 0.40 -7.49 -0.65
CA TYR A 200 1.60 -8.28 -0.42
C TYR A 200 1.33 -9.38 0.60
N SER A 201 1.08 -10.60 0.13
CA SER A 201 0.74 -11.74 0.98
C SER A 201 1.89 -12.16 1.88
N SER A 202 3.14 -11.92 1.46
CA SER A 202 4.36 -12.15 2.24
C SER A 202 4.37 -11.39 3.56
N HIS A 203 3.84 -10.17 3.59
CA HIS A 203 3.75 -9.33 4.79
C HIS A 203 2.61 -9.76 5.75
N ALA A 204 1.68 -10.57 5.27
CA ALA A 204 0.51 -10.97 6.04
C ALA A 204 0.46 -12.49 6.33
N ARG A 205 1.60 -13.17 6.35
CA ARG A 205 1.66 -14.62 6.65
C ARG A 205 1.13 -14.92 8.06
N PRO A 206 0.36 -15.97 8.24
CA PRO A 206 -0.14 -16.94 7.25
C PRO A 206 -1.42 -16.50 6.50
N TYR A 207 -1.92 -15.31 6.76
CA TYR A 207 -3.22 -14.81 6.29
C TYR A 207 -3.20 -14.20 4.89
N GLY A 208 -2.04 -14.15 4.24
CA GLY A 208 -1.83 -13.51 2.93
C GLY A 208 -2.82 -13.92 1.85
N PRO A 209 -3.10 -15.23 1.62
CA PRO A 209 -4.09 -15.65 0.63
C PRO A 209 -5.50 -15.14 0.93
N GLY A 210 -5.88 -15.09 2.21
CA GLY A 210 -7.15 -14.51 2.65
C GLY A 210 -7.23 -13.01 2.42
N LEU A 211 -6.11 -12.29 2.55
CA LEU A 211 -6.03 -10.86 2.22
C LEU A 211 -6.36 -10.64 0.74
N ILE A 212 -5.71 -11.38 -0.18
CA ILE A 212 -5.97 -11.29 -1.61
C ILE A 212 -7.43 -11.63 -1.91
N ALA A 213 -7.93 -12.77 -1.42
CA ALA A 213 -9.29 -13.20 -1.66
C ALA A 213 -10.34 -12.20 -1.15
N ALA A 214 -10.06 -11.51 -0.04
CA ALA A 214 -10.99 -10.54 0.55
C ALA A 214 -11.00 -9.17 -0.17
N TYR A 215 -9.89 -8.74 -0.75
CA TYR A 215 -9.76 -7.39 -1.32
C TYR A 215 -9.73 -7.36 -2.86
N ALA A 216 -9.10 -8.34 -3.51
CA ALA A 216 -8.92 -8.35 -4.96
C ALA A 216 -10.24 -8.26 -5.76
N PRO A 217 -11.36 -8.90 -5.34
CA PRO A 217 -12.62 -8.78 -6.08
C PRO A 217 -13.18 -7.36 -6.23
N GLU A 218 -12.74 -6.45 -5.35
CA GLU A 218 -13.18 -5.06 -5.37
C GLU A 218 -12.16 -4.12 -6.04
N CYS A 219 -11.03 -4.65 -6.54
CA CYS A 219 -9.92 -3.87 -7.07
C CYS A 219 -9.77 -4.09 -8.56
N ALA A 220 -9.64 -3.01 -9.34
CA ALA A 220 -9.27 -3.11 -10.75
C ALA A 220 -7.78 -3.40 -10.93
N VAL A 221 -6.95 -2.85 -10.04
CA VAL A 221 -5.49 -2.98 -10.06
C VAL A 221 -4.98 -3.33 -8.68
N VAL A 222 -4.13 -4.34 -8.59
CA VAL A 222 -3.49 -4.76 -7.34
C VAL A 222 -1.99 -4.93 -7.51
N ALA A 223 -1.24 -4.76 -6.43
CA ALA A 223 0.17 -5.13 -6.37
C ALA A 223 0.32 -6.36 -5.46
N ILE A 224 1.02 -7.35 -5.96
CA ILE A 224 1.39 -8.60 -5.25
C ILE A 224 2.90 -8.81 -5.34
N GLY A 225 3.39 -9.87 -4.75
CA GLY A 225 4.80 -10.23 -4.77
C GLY A 225 5.50 -9.74 -3.52
N ASP A 226 6.47 -8.86 -3.67
CA ASP A 226 7.53 -8.56 -2.71
C ASP A 226 8.39 -9.81 -2.49
N VAL A 227 8.97 -10.24 -3.64
CA VAL A 227 9.73 -11.49 -3.73
C VAL A 227 11.05 -11.37 -2.96
N ASP A 228 11.62 -10.17 -2.88
CA ASP A 228 12.91 -9.91 -2.25
C ASP A 228 12.86 -10.01 -0.72
N GLY A 229 11.70 -9.68 -0.13
CA GLY A 229 11.61 -9.43 1.31
C GLY A 229 12.26 -8.10 1.71
N ASP A 230 12.00 -7.64 2.91
CA ASP A 230 12.47 -6.35 3.41
C ASP A 230 13.41 -6.47 4.64
N GLY A 231 13.94 -7.66 4.89
CA GLY A 231 14.73 -7.96 6.08
C GLY A 231 13.90 -8.25 7.34
N THR A 232 12.65 -7.84 7.38
CA THR A 232 11.67 -8.20 8.44
C THR A 232 10.77 -9.36 8.00
N ASN A 233 10.52 -9.46 6.69
CA ASN A 233 9.75 -10.53 6.07
C ASN A 233 10.64 -11.46 5.27
N LEU A 234 10.37 -12.77 5.38
CA LEU A 234 11.05 -13.77 4.56
C LEU A 234 10.72 -13.58 3.09
N PRO A 235 11.68 -13.81 2.17
CA PRO A 235 11.45 -13.80 0.74
C PRO A 235 10.26 -14.69 0.36
N MET A 236 9.56 -14.30 -0.70
CA MET A 236 8.44 -15.07 -1.22
C MET A 236 8.94 -16.25 -2.05
N SER A 237 8.36 -17.43 -1.83
CA SER A 237 8.64 -18.60 -2.65
C SER A 237 7.91 -18.53 -3.99
N GLU A 238 8.40 -19.27 -4.99
CA GLU A 238 7.73 -19.44 -6.28
C GLU A 238 6.27 -19.91 -6.11
N HIS A 239 6.06 -20.87 -5.22
CA HIS A 239 4.72 -21.43 -4.97
C HIS A 239 3.75 -20.38 -4.42
N GLU A 240 4.21 -19.50 -3.54
CA GLU A 240 3.38 -18.40 -3.00
C GLU A 240 3.04 -17.40 -4.11
N LEU A 241 4.00 -17.04 -4.97
CA LEU A 241 3.75 -16.13 -6.09
C LEU A 241 2.74 -16.70 -7.09
N TRP A 242 2.87 -18.00 -7.44
CA TRP A 242 1.91 -18.68 -8.33
C TRP A 242 0.51 -18.73 -7.72
N ARG A 243 0.41 -19.07 -6.45
CA ARG A 243 -0.86 -19.05 -5.70
C ARG A 243 -1.51 -17.66 -5.75
N ASP A 244 -0.73 -16.61 -5.49
CA ASP A 244 -1.25 -15.25 -5.44
C ASP A 244 -1.73 -14.77 -6.83
N LEU A 245 -0.97 -15.06 -7.88
CA LEU A 245 -1.37 -14.80 -9.27
C LEU A 245 -2.68 -15.52 -9.65
N GLN A 246 -2.84 -16.78 -9.22
CA GLN A 246 -4.07 -17.52 -9.45
C GLN A 246 -5.27 -16.91 -8.73
N HIS A 247 -5.10 -16.50 -7.45
CA HIS A 247 -6.15 -15.84 -6.70
C HIS A 247 -6.56 -14.52 -7.35
N VAL A 248 -5.61 -13.69 -7.75
CA VAL A 248 -5.86 -12.43 -8.45
C VAL A 248 -6.62 -12.66 -9.76
N SER A 249 -6.21 -13.66 -10.55
CA SER A 249 -6.89 -14.05 -11.79
C SER A 249 -8.32 -14.54 -11.54
N ALA A 250 -8.50 -15.41 -10.53
CA ALA A 250 -9.83 -15.92 -10.15
C ALA A 250 -10.79 -14.82 -9.70
N CYS A 251 -10.27 -13.74 -9.10
CA CYS A 251 -11.03 -12.56 -8.72
C CYS A 251 -11.36 -11.62 -9.88
N GLY A 252 -10.87 -11.88 -11.09
CA GLY A 252 -11.14 -11.05 -12.27
C GLY A 252 -10.44 -9.69 -12.26
N VAL A 253 -9.32 -9.56 -11.54
CA VAL A 253 -8.51 -8.34 -11.51
C VAL A 253 -7.97 -8.04 -12.91
N ALA A 254 -8.14 -6.80 -13.38
CA ALA A 254 -7.76 -6.43 -14.74
C ALA A 254 -6.24 -6.27 -14.91
N HIS A 255 -5.54 -5.83 -13.86
CA HIS A 255 -4.12 -5.49 -13.94
C HIS A 255 -3.42 -5.83 -12.62
N VAL A 256 -2.26 -6.50 -12.72
CA VAL A 256 -1.44 -6.89 -11.58
C VAL A 256 -0.04 -6.29 -11.67
N TYR A 257 0.39 -5.67 -10.58
CA TYR A 257 1.78 -5.27 -10.36
C TYR A 257 2.48 -6.38 -9.58
N ILE A 258 3.69 -6.74 -9.97
CA ILE A 258 4.49 -7.77 -9.31
C ILE A 258 5.80 -7.15 -8.84
N ALA A 259 6.01 -7.11 -7.53
CA ALA A 259 7.23 -6.56 -6.94
C ALA A 259 8.37 -7.59 -6.95
N GLY A 260 9.61 -7.09 -7.02
CA GLY A 260 10.81 -7.93 -7.03
C GLY A 260 11.18 -8.45 -8.42
N PHE A 261 11.03 -7.62 -9.46
CA PHE A 261 11.35 -8.04 -10.85
C PHE A 261 12.78 -8.58 -11.01
N PRO A 262 13.82 -7.97 -10.41
CA PRO A 262 15.18 -8.52 -10.51
C PRO A 262 15.29 -9.96 -9.99
N THR A 263 14.73 -10.25 -8.86
CA THR A 263 14.72 -11.60 -8.26
C THR A 263 13.90 -12.58 -9.09
N ILE A 264 12.76 -12.16 -9.64
CA ILE A 264 11.95 -12.96 -10.55
C ILE A 264 12.76 -13.37 -11.79
N VAL A 265 13.54 -12.47 -12.36
CA VAL A 265 14.42 -12.75 -13.51
C VAL A 265 15.58 -13.67 -13.09
N ALA A 266 16.23 -13.41 -11.97
CA ALA A 266 17.35 -14.21 -11.47
C ALA A 266 16.95 -15.67 -11.21
N HIS A 267 15.70 -15.91 -10.79
CA HIS A 267 15.17 -17.26 -10.62
C HIS A 267 14.59 -17.88 -11.91
N GLY A 268 14.56 -17.15 -13.02
CA GLY A 268 14.00 -17.61 -14.28
C GLY A 268 12.46 -17.73 -14.32
N TRP A 269 11.76 -17.12 -13.35
CA TRP A 269 10.30 -17.23 -13.25
C TRP A 269 9.57 -16.33 -14.25
N HIS A 270 10.22 -15.26 -14.74
CA HIS A 270 9.61 -14.24 -15.59
C HIS A 270 8.96 -14.81 -16.86
N SER A 271 9.65 -15.73 -17.59
CA SER A 271 9.10 -16.32 -18.82
C SER A 271 7.83 -17.13 -18.57
N ALA A 272 7.78 -17.89 -17.46
CA ALA A 272 6.59 -18.64 -17.06
C ALA A 272 5.43 -17.74 -16.62
N ILE A 273 5.72 -16.62 -15.95
CA ILE A 273 4.73 -15.60 -15.57
C ILE A 273 4.14 -14.97 -16.83
N MET A 274 4.98 -14.50 -17.76
CA MET A 274 4.57 -13.85 -19.00
C MET A 274 3.75 -14.78 -19.89
N ALA A 275 4.12 -16.07 -19.96
CA ALA A 275 3.39 -17.10 -20.71
C ALA A 275 2.06 -17.52 -20.04
N GLY A 276 1.75 -17.03 -18.84
CA GLY A 276 0.54 -17.42 -18.11
C GLY A 276 0.54 -18.90 -17.65
N ALA A 277 1.70 -19.52 -17.48
CA ALA A 277 1.82 -20.93 -17.11
C ALA A 277 1.20 -21.25 -15.73
N TRP A 278 1.13 -20.27 -14.84
CA TRP A 278 0.52 -20.33 -13.52
C TRP A 278 -1.00 -20.59 -13.56
N VAL A 279 -1.69 -20.23 -14.62
CA VAL A 279 -3.16 -20.39 -14.76
C VAL A 279 -3.61 -21.85 -14.70
N LYS A 280 -2.75 -22.79 -15.08
CA LYS A 280 -3.08 -24.22 -15.16
C LYS A 280 -2.84 -24.99 -13.86
N ARG A 281 -2.31 -24.35 -12.81
CA ARG A 281 -2.00 -25.04 -11.54
C ARG A 281 -3.24 -25.15 -10.65
N THR A 282 -3.30 -26.18 -9.81
CA THR A 282 -4.39 -26.36 -8.84
C THR A 282 -4.17 -25.44 -7.64
N LEU A 283 -5.18 -24.64 -7.28
CA LEU A 283 -5.14 -23.78 -6.09
C LEU A 283 -5.19 -24.61 -4.80
N PRO A 284 -4.36 -24.32 -3.82
CA PRO A 284 -4.54 -24.87 -2.47
C PRO A 284 -5.82 -24.31 -1.83
N PRO A 285 -6.49 -25.09 -0.96
CA PRO A 285 -7.67 -24.62 -0.24
C PRO A 285 -7.29 -23.48 0.71
N THR A 286 -7.97 -22.34 0.60
CA THR A 286 -7.75 -21.14 1.42
C THR A 286 -9.02 -20.65 2.12
N GLU A 287 -10.07 -21.46 2.10
CA GLU A 287 -11.41 -21.07 2.54
C GLU A 287 -11.43 -20.59 4.00
N GLU A 288 -10.76 -21.29 4.92
CA GLU A 288 -10.75 -20.92 6.34
C GLU A 288 -10.10 -19.54 6.57
N VAL A 289 -8.94 -19.32 5.97
CA VAL A 289 -8.22 -18.04 6.07
C VAL A 289 -9.00 -16.92 5.41
N HIS A 290 -9.66 -17.20 4.28
CA HIS A 290 -10.55 -16.25 3.61
C HIS A 290 -11.70 -15.84 4.54
N HIS A 291 -12.39 -16.79 5.17
CA HIS A 291 -13.49 -16.50 6.09
C HIS A 291 -13.06 -15.68 7.31
N GLN A 292 -11.87 -15.94 7.86
CA GLN A 292 -11.34 -15.15 8.97
C GLN A 292 -11.09 -13.69 8.56
N ILE A 293 -10.38 -13.46 7.46
CA ILE A 293 -10.10 -12.10 6.96
C ILE A 293 -11.40 -11.39 6.56
N ALA A 294 -12.34 -12.08 5.91
CA ALA A 294 -13.62 -11.49 5.54
C ALA A 294 -14.44 -11.02 6.77
N ARG A 295 -14.44 -11.80 7.87
CA ARG A 295 -15.11 -11.41 9.13
C ARG A 295 -14.41 -10.22 9.78
N MET A 296 -13.08 -10.23 9.87
CA MET A 296 -12.30 -9.09 10.40
C MET A 296 -12.58 -7.82 9.61
N ARG A 297 -12.59 -7.93 8.28
CA ARG A 297 -12.86 -6.82 7.36
C ARG A 297 -14.29 -6.28 7.53
N ALA A 298 -15.29 -7.16 7.65
CA ALA A 298 -16.67 -6.77 7.90
C ALA A 298 -16.82 -6.02 9.23
N GLY A 299 -16.19 -6.51 10.30
CA GLY A 299 -16.16 -5.82 11.58
C GLY A 299 -15.49 -4.47 11.52
N MET A 300 -14.35 -4.36 10.84
CA MET A 300 -13.65 -3.09 10.65
C MET A 300 -14.49 -2.09 9.83
N ARG A 301 -15.13 -2.52 8.74
CA ARG A 301 -16.04 -1.67 7.95
C ARG A 301 -17.21 -1.16 8.78
N ALA A 302 -17.79 -2.01 9.63
CA ALA A 302 -18.85 -1.61 10.55
C ALA A 302 -18.38 -0.53 11.53
N LEU A 303 -17.19 -0.67 12.10
CA LEU A 303 -16.58 0.33 12.98
C LEU A 303 -16.28 1.65 12.25
N LEU A 304 -15.71 1.57 11.05
CA LEU A 304 -15.44 2.74 10.23
C LEU A 304 -16.73 3.47 9.83
N TRP A 305 -17.75 2.71 9.44
CA TRP A 305 -19.08 3.25 9.11
C TRP A 305 -19.73 3.95 10.30
N ALA A 306 -19.70 3.31 11.47
CA ALA A 306 -20.23 3.88 12.71
C ALA A 306 -19.45 5.14 13.13
N GLY A 307 -18.11 5.09 13.06
CA GLY A 307 -17.25 6.22 13.38
C GLY A 307 -17.41 7.43 12.46
N ALA A 308 -17.82 7.19 11.21
CA ALA A 308 -18.15 8.27 10.28
C ALA A 308 -19.50 8.98 10.60
N ARG A 309 -20.32 8.37 11.47
CA ARG A 309 -21.69 8.83 11.79
C ARG A 309 -21.86 9.07 13.29
N PRO A 310 -21.40 10.20 13.83
CA PRO A 310 -21.47 10.46 15.28
C PRO A 310 -22.90 10.44 15.81
N THR A 311 -23.90 10.77 15.00
CA THR A 311 -25.32 10.67 15.35
C THR A 311 -25.80 9.24 15.62
N VAL A 312 -25.13 8.24 15.08
CA VAL A 312 -25.39 6.82 15.35
C VAL A 312 -24.57 6.33 16.54
N LEU A 313 -23.32 6.78 16.66
CA LEU A 313 -22.42 6.35 17.75
C LEU A 313 -22.81 6.91 19.11
N LEU A 314 -23.19 8.20 19.20
CA LEU A 314 -23.51 8.86 20.47
C LEU A 314 -24.63 8.16 21.25
N PRO A 315 -25.78 7.79 20.65
CA PRO A 315 -26.83 7.05 21.32
C PRO A 315 -26.40 5.66 21.81
N LEU A 316 -25.46 5.01 21.11
CA LEU A 316 -24.92 3.69 21.49
C LEU A 316 -23.86 3.80 22.60
N LEU A 317 -23.06 4.84 22.61
CA LEU A 317 -22.01 5.06 23.61
C LEU A 317 -22.56 5.52 24.95
N ILE A 318 -23.64 6.31 25.00
CA ILE A 318 -24.22 6.81 26.23
C ILE A 318 -24.59 5.68 27.21
N PRO A 319 -25.34 4.63 26.83
CA PRO A 319 -25.64 3.52 27.72
C PRO A 319 -24.40 2.76 28.21
N VAL A 320 -23.41 2.56 27.32
CA VAL A 320 -22.15 1.90 27.67
C VAL A 320 -21.36 2.71 28.69
N LEU A 321 -21.23 4.03 28.48
CA LEU A 321 -20.57 4.93 29.41
C LEU A 321 -21.30 4.99 30.77
N MET A 322 -22.63 4.99 30.76
CA MET A 322 -23.43 4.91 31.98
C MET A 322 -23.20 3.59 32.73
N LEU A 323 -23.12 2.47 32.01
CA LEU A 323 -22.86 1.16 32.58
C LEU A 323 -21.46 1.08 33.22
N VAL A 324 -20.43 1.54 32.48
CA VAL A 324 -19.04 1.61 32.96
C VAL A 324 -18.96 2.50 34.20
N ARG A 325 -19.56 3.68 34.17
CA ARG A 325 -19.59 4.61 35.31
C ARG A 325 -20.29 3.99 36.52
N ARG A 326 -21.34 3.21 36.29
CA ARG A 326 -22.06 2.48 37.35
C ARG A 326 -21.18 1.37 37.94
N MET A 327 -20.45 0.62 37.12
CA MET A 327 -19.52 -0.42 37.56
C MET A 327 -18.35 0.15 38.38
N VAL A 328 -17.76 1.26 37.95
CA VAL A 328 -16.67 1.92 38.70
C VAL A 328 -17.16 2.43 40.03
N ARG A 329 -18.34 3.06 40.12
CA ARG A 329 -18.92 3.53 41.38
C ARG A 329 -19.28 2.36 42.33
N SER A 330 -19.73 1.24 41.81
CA SER A 330 -20.02 0.07 42.68
C SER A 330 -18.74 -0.54 43.27
N HIS A 331 -17.61 -0.43 42.59
CA HIS A 331 -16.30 -0.84 43.11
C HIS A 331 -15.79 0.09 44.22
N GLU A 332 -15.94 1.43 44.02
CA GLU A 332 -15.53 2.41 45.04
C GLU A 332 -16.34 2.25 46.34
N VAL A 333 -17.65 2.06 46.25
CA VAL A 333 -18.52 1.87 47.41
C VAL A 333 -18.21 0.51 48.13
N GLY A 334 -17.79 -0.51 47.38
CA GLY A 334 -17.36 -1.79 47.99
C GLY A 334 -16.02 -1.71 48.73
N ALA A 335 -15.12 -0.83 48.31
CA ALA A 335 -13.83 -0.60 48.97
C ALA A 335 -14.00 0.17 50.29
N ASP A 336 -14.83 1.22 50.33
CA ASP A 336 -15.09 2.02 51.51
C ASP A 336 -15.78 1.22 52.63
N THR A 337 -16.65 0.24 52.29
CA THR A 337 -17.29 -0.63 53.24
C THR A 337 -16.35 -1.70 53.81
N ALA A 338 -15.29 -2.08 53.09
CA ALA A 338 -14.30 -3.02 53.56
C ALA A 338 -13.31 -2.40 54.58
N GLU A 339 -12.95 -1.13 54.41
CA GLU A 339 -12.07 -0.40 55.33
C GLU A 339 -12.78 -0.03 56.66
N SER A 340 -14.06 0.33 56.62
CA SER A 340 -14.81 0.66 57.86
C SER A 340 -15.07 -0.54 58.76
N GLY A 341 -15.08 -1.79 58.22
CA GLY A 341 -15.23 -3.01 58.98
C GLY A 341 -13.93 -3.50 59.68
N SER A 342 -12.77 -3.01 59.30
CA SER A 342 -11.47 -3.39 59.86
C SER A 342 -11.07 -2.60 61.12
N ASN A 343 -11.67 -1.45 61.37
CA ASN A 343 -11.35 -0.57 62.52
C ASN A 343 -12.25 -0.81 63.75
N ALA A 344 -13.10 -1.83 63.70
CA ALA A 344 -14.03 -2.12 64.82
C ALA A 344 -13.71 -3.47 65.53
N ARG A 345 -12.44 -3.88 65.57
CA ARG A 345 -12.00 -5.02 66.42
C ARG A 345 -10.79 -4.70 67.23
#